data_504e82018997eb6c01f0cf8caa5d4663
#
_entry.id   504e82018997eb6c01f0cf8caa5d4663
#
_cell.length_a   1.000
_cell.length_b   1.000
_cell.length_c   1.000
_cell.angle_alpha   90.00
_cell.angle_beta   90.00
_cell.angle_gamma   90.00
#
_symmetry.space_group_name_H-M   'P 1'
#
loop_
_entity.id
_entity.type
_entity.pdbx_description
1 polymer ?
#
loop_
_entity_poly.entity_id
_entity_poly.type
_entity_poly.pdbx_seq_one_letter_code
_entity_poly.pdbx_strand_id
1 'polypeptide(L)'
;MNNGHSSIYGLHIKQFIEMKRSLGFKYQTGAIILNQIDALAAERVEISLGITKEFAEVWGKKKFYESDSYQYSRICFLAQFSSYLRDFGIQSYIPKLPPFPQSTFIPYIYSQKEIEALFKASDELRLSCVQMDSCIFCMPALIRLLYCTGIRIGEALAMKMEDVNLDESYLRVRDSKNGKERIIPISDSLISVCKEYVKYRNQLPLGKRKSGYFFIKLDGSKCGTTIWFWFRKCLNKAAIPYVGRWQGPRIHDLRHTFAVTSLANMAESGIDLYASLPILSNYLGHQSLKATDHYVRLTANMYPQLIKDLDMICLDVFPKFRNYEAD
;
A
#
# COMPACT_ATOMS: atom_id res chain seq x y z
N MET A 1 15.93 -19.56 -9.83
CA MET A 1 15.63 -19.30 -11.25
C MET A 1 16.76 -18.41 -11.77
N ASN A 2 17.58 -18.94 -12.68
CA ASN A 2 18.67 -18.19 -13.31
C ASN A 2 18.06 -17.07 -14.18
N ASN A 3 18.08 -15.84 -13.68
CA ASN A 3 17.80 -14.67 -14.50
C ASN A 3 19.07 -14.34 -15.32
N GLY A 4 19.40 -15.19 -16.29
CA GLY A 4 20.41 -14.86 -17.29
C GLY A 4 19.84 -13.77 -18.19
N HIS A 5 20.38 -12.56 -18.11
CA HIS A 5 20.15 -11.52 -19.11
C HIS A 5 20.59 -12.07 -20.48
N SER A 6 19.72 -12.01 -21.47
CA SER A 6 19.88 -12.74 -22.72
C SER A 6 20.19 -11.82 -23.93
N SER A 7 20.03 -10.52 -23.79
CA SER A 7 20.27 -9.55 -24.87
C SER A 7 21.59 -8.77 -24.68
N ILE A 8 21.90 -7.94 -25.68
CA ILE A 8 23.03 -6.98 -25.61
C ILE A 8 22.92 -5.98 -24.48
N TYR A 9 21.71 -5.74 -23.94
CA TYR A 9 21.47 -4.85 -22.81
C TYR A 9 21.71 -5.51 -21.45
N GLY A 10 21.85 -6.83 -21.38
CA GLY A 10 21.88 -7.59 -20.14
C GLY A 10 22.88 -7.10 -19.11
N LEU A 11 24.12 -6.83 -19.54
CA LEU A 11 25.16 -6.28 -18.65
C LEU A 11 24.79 -4.91 -18.11
N HIS A 12 24.33 -4.01 -18.97
CA HIS A 12 23.98 -2.64 -18.59
C HIS A 12 22.74 -2.60 -17.70
N ILE A 13 21.76 -3.48 -17.93
CA ILE A 13 20.57 -3.63 -17.07
C ILE A 13 20.98 -4.07 -15.67
N LYS A 14 21.89 -5.06 -15.57
CA LYS A 14 22.40 -5.51 -14.28
C LYS A 14 23.10 -4.38 -13.53
N GLN A 15 24.02 -3.67 -14.18
CA GLN A 15 24.74 -2.53 -13.61
C GLN A 15 23.78 -1.41 -13.17
N PHE A 16 22.76 -1.11 -13.98
CA PHE A 16 21.77 -0.09 -13.65
C PHE A 16 20.94 -0.47 -12.43
N ILE A 17 20.52 -1.73 -12.32
CA ILE A 17 19.78 -2.25 -11.15
C ILE A 17 20.66 -2.16 -9.89
N GLU A 18 21.93 -2.57 -9.99
CA GLU A 18 22.89 -2.51 -8.88
C GLU A 18 23.15 -1.06 -8.45
N MET A 19 23.33 -0.14 -9.38
CA MET A 19 23.45 1.30 -9.09
C MET A 19 22.22 1.83 -8.36
N LYS A 20 20.99 1.52 -8.81
CA LYS A 20 19.77 1.96 -8.13
C LYS A 20 19.67 1.39 -6.72
N ARG A 21 20.11 0.15 -6.50
CA ARG A 21 20.11 -0.48 -5.18
C ARG A 21 21.18 0.12 -4.25
N SER A 22 22.35 0.45 -4.75
CA SER A 22 23.39 1.12 -3.97
C SER A 22 22.98 2.53 -3.52
N LEU A 23 22.09 3.19 -4.29
CA LEU A 23 21.44 4.45 -3.91
C LEU A 23 20.29 4.28 -2.89
N GLY A 24 20.08 3.07 -2.34
CA GLY A 24 19.07 2.78 -1.31
C GLY A 24 17.68 2.42 -1.84
N PHE A 25 17.46 2.32 -3.15
CA PHE A 25 16.18 1.90 -3.71
C PHE A 25 16.04 0.37 -3.67
N LYS A 26 14.90 -0.16 -3.21
CA LYS A 26 14.60 -1.61 -3.31
C LYS A 26 14.53 -2.09 -4.77
N TYR A 27 14.14 -1.24 -5.67
CA TYR A 27 14.10 -1.35 -7.13
C TYR A 27 13.56 -2.69 -7.69
N GLN A 28 12.57 -3.29 -7.01
CA GLN A 28 12.00 -4.59 -7.41
C GLN A 28 11.18 -4.49 -8.70
N THR A 29 10.24 -3.55 -8.76
CA THR A 29 9.41 -3.34 -9.95
C THR A 29 10.26 -2.90 -11.14
N GLY A 30 11.25 -2.02 -10.92
CA GLY A 30 12.18 -1.60 -11.96
C GLY A 30 12.96 -2.77 -12.53
N ALA A 31 13.46 -3.66 -11.68
CA ALA A 31 14.18 -4.85 -12.12
C ALA A 31 13.28 -5.80 -12.96
N ILE A 32 12.02 -6.00 -12.56
CA ILE A 32 11.07 -6.81 -13.36
C ILE A 32 10.84 -6.19 -14.73
N ILE A 33 10.61 -4.88 -14.81
CA ILE A 33 10.38 -4.18 -16.09
C ILE A 33 11.62 -4.19 -16.96
N LEU A 34 12.81 -3.98 -16.39
CA LEU A 34 14.05 -4.03 -17.14
C LEU A 34 14.35 -5.44 -17.68
N ASN A 35 14.04 -6.48 -16.94
CA ASN A 35 14.12 -7.86 -17.45
C ASN A 35 13.15 -8.12 -18.61
N GLN A 36 11.98 -7.48 -18.61
CA GLN A 36 11.05 -7.56 -19.75
C GLN A 36 11.60 -6.79 -20.98
N ILE A 37 12.34 -5.69 -20.77
CA ILE A 37 13.06 -4.97 -21.84
C ILE A 37 14.14 -5.85 -22.42
N ASP A 38 14.92 -6.53 -21.58
CA ASP A 38 15.95 -7.49 -22.01
C ASP A 38 15.36 -8.63 -22.85
N ALA A 39 14.25 -9.21 -22.38
CA ALA A 39 13.55 -10.28 -23.11
C ALA A 39 13.05 -9.80 -24.49
N LEU A 40 12.44 -8.61 -24.57
CA LEU A 40 11.99 -8.04 -25.85
C LEU A 40 13.18 -7.77 -26.80
N ALA A 41 14.29 -7.28 -26.26
CA ALA A 41 15.49 -7.03 -27.08
C ALA A 41 16.11 -8.31 -27.63
N ALA A 42 16.09 -9.39 -26.83
CA ALA A 42 16.52 -10.71 -27.27
C ALA A 42 15.59 -11.30 -28.35
N GLU A 43 14.26 -11.16 -28.17
CA GLU A 43 13.25 -11.60 -29.15
C GLU A 43 13.41 -10.88 -30.49
N ARG A 44 13.73 -9.58 -30.46
CA ARG A 44 13.92 -8.75 -31.67
C ARG A 44 15.33 -8.90 -32.27
N VAL A 45 16.21 -9.63 -31.62
CA VAL A 45 17.61 -9.80 -32.04
C VAL A 45 18.30 -8.45 -32.25
N GLU A 46 18.13 -7.54 -31.27
CA GLU A 46 18.80 -6.23 -31.31
C GLU A 46 20.33 -6.41 -31.28
N ILE A 47 21.02 -5.81 -32.24
CA ILE A 47 22.47 -6.01 -32.45
C ILE A 47 23.31 -4.78 -32.10
N SER A 48 22.68 -3.61 -31.95
CA SER A 48 23.37 -2.36 -31.59
C SER A 48 23.03 -1.91 -30.18
N LEU A 49 24.06 -1.56 -29.40
CA LEU A 49 23.82 -0.95 -28.09
C LEU A 49 23.16 0.42 -28.26
N GLY A 50 22.13 0.67 -27.48
CA GLY A 50 21.35 1.90 -27.49
C GLY A 50 19.90 1.67 -27.91
N ILE A 51 19.00 2.31 -27.19
CA ILE A 51 17.58 2.21 -27.50
C ILE A 51 17.27 2.99 -28.77
N THR A 52 16.69 2.32 -29.78
CA THR A 52 16.22 2.97 -31.00
C THR A 52 14.81 3.54 -30.79
N LYS A 53 14.40 4.46 -31.68
CA LYS A 53 13.05 5.00 -31.67
C LYS A 53 12.01 3.91 -31.91
N GLU A 54 12.29 3.01 -32.86
CA GLU A 54 11.45 1.87 -33.23
C GLU A 54 11.26 0.91 -32.05
N PHE A 55 12.33 0.61 -31.31
CA PHE A 55 12.26 -0.20 -30.09
C PHE A 55 11.37 0.46 -29.04
N ALA A 56 11.57 1.77 -28.81
CA ALA A 56 10.77 2.52 -27.83
C ALA A 56 9.28 2.61 -28.21
N GLU A 57 8.95 2.73 -29.50
CA GLU A 57 7.58 2.72 -30.00
C GLU A 57 6.91 1.36 -29.78
N VAL A 58 7.61 0.26 -30.09
CA VAL A 58 7.10 -1.10 -29.84
C VAL A 58 6.89 -1.33 -28.35
N TRP A 59 7.88 -0.96 -27.54
CA TRP A 59 7.75 -1.06 -26.07
C TRP A 59 6.62 -0.20 -25.50
N GLY A 60 6.41 0.99 -26.04
CA GLY A 60 5.40 1.95 -25.61
C GLY A 60 3.96 1.58 -25.95
N LYS A 61 3.74 0.66 -26.91
CA LYS A 61 2.37 0.24 -27.29
C LYS A 61 1.63 -0.33 -26.08
N LYS A 62 0.41 0.17 -25.87
CA LYS A 62 -0.48 -0.32 -24.80
C LYS A 62 -0.91 -1.75 -25.07
N LYS A 63 -0.77 -2.61 -24.06
CA LYS A 63 -1.24 -4.00 -24.14
C LYS A 63 -2.73 -4.04 -23.73
N PHE A 64 -3.50 -4.96 -24.31
CA PHE A 64 -4.95 -5.08 -24.07
C PHE A 64 -5.33 -5.20 -22.58
N TYR A 65 -4.51 -5.92 -21.79
CA TYR A 65 -4.73 -6.19 -20.37
C TYR A 65 -4.02 -5.18 -19.44
N GLU A 66 -3.44 -4.11 -19.99
CA GLU A 66 -2.59 -3.17 -19.27
C GLU A 66 -3.35 -1.91 -18.85
N SER A 67 -3.16 -1.46 -17.61
CA SER A 67 -3.65 -0.16 -17.16
C SER A 67 -2.77 0.99 -17.69
N ASP A 68 -3.35 2.19 -17.87
CA ASP A 68 -2.60 3.37 -18.29
C ASP A 68 -1.44 3.69 -17.33
N SER A 69 -1.66 3.50 -16.04
CA SER A 69 -0.63 3.71 -15.01
C SER A 69 0.55 2.73 -15.14
N TYR A 70 0.28 1.48 -15.51
CA TYR A 70 1.36 0.51 -15.71
C TYR A 70 2.09 0.76 -17.03
N GLN A 71 1.38 1.10 -18.11
CA GLN A 71 2.00 1.55 -19.37
C GLN A 71 2.91 2.75 -19.14
N TYR A 72 2.42 3.78 -18.45
CA TYR A 72 3.21 4.94 -18.06
C TYR A 72 4.48 4.54 -17.33
N SER A 73 4.36 3.67 -16.33
CA SER A 73 5.49 3.16 -15.56
C SER A 73 6.52 2.45 -16.45
N ARG A 74 6.07 1.59 -17.38
CA ARG A 74 6.98 0.88 -18.31
C ARG A 74 7.78 1.85 -19.19
N ILE A 75 7.12 2.87 -19.73
CA ILE A 75 7.77 3.88 -20.55
C ILE A 75 8.76 4.70 -19.69
N CYS A 76 8.37 5.04 -18.46
CA CYS A 76 9.24 5.76 -17.54
C CYS A 76 10.53 4.98 -17.21
N PHE A 77 10.44 3.66 -16.98
CA PHE A 77 11.61 2.82 -16.73
C PHE A 77 12.51 2.71 -17.97
N LEU A 78 11.93 2.61 -19.18
CA LEU A 78 12.73 2.65 -20.41
C LEU A 78 13.43 4.01 -20.58
N ALA A 79 12.72 5.11 -20.34
CA ALA A 79 13.32 6.46 -20.42
C ALA A 79 14.50 6.62 -19.44
N GLN A 80 14.35 6.14 -18.21
CA GLN A 80 15.44 6.16 -17.23
C GLN A 80 16.64 5.30 -17.66
N PHE A 81 16.38 4.12 -18.22
CA PHE A 81 17.45 3.25 -18.74
C PHE A 81 18.14 3.85 -19.97
N SER A 82 17.37 4.43 -20.90
CA SER A 82 17.92 5.14 -22.06
C SER A 82 18.80 6.32 -21.66
N SER A 83 18.39 7.09 -20.64
CA SER A 83 19.20 8.16 -20.08
C SER A 83 20.50 7.63 -19.49
N TYR A 84 20.43 6.56 -18.71
CA TYR A 84 21.62 5.90 -18.16
C TYR A 84 22.59 5.45 -19.24
N LEU A 85 22.12 4.85 -20.34
CA LEU A 85 23.00 4.48 -21.46
C LEU A 85 23.70 5.70 -22.09
N ARG A 86 22.97 6.82 -22.20
CA ARG A 86 23.55 8.07 -22.70
C ARG A 86 24.64 8.62 -21.79
N ASP A 87 24.49 8.50 -20.48
CA ASP A 87 25.51 8.93 -19.51
C ASP A 87 26.82 8.13 -19.68
N PHE A 88 26.75 6.92 -20.27
CA PHE A 88 27.93 6.11 -20.68
C PHE A 88 28.35 6.32 -22.13
N GLY A 89 27.87 7.38 -22.80
CA GLY A 89 28.25 7.71 -24.18
C GLY A 89 27.54 6.84 -25.24
N ILE A 90 26.59 5.98 -24.86
CA ILE A 90 25.84 5.14 -25.78
C ILE A 90 24.64 5.92 -26.31
N GLN A 91 24.62 6.20 -27.61
CA GLN A 91 23.53 6.93 -28.24
C GLN A 91 22.22 6.16 -28.09
N SER A 92 21.27 6.76 -27.38
CA SER A 92 19.98 6.14 -27.09
C SER A 92 18.80 7.11 -27.22
N TYR A 93 17.70 6.68 -27.79
CA TYR A 93 16.47 7.44 -27.86
C TYR A 93 15.77 7.43 -26.48
N ILE A 94 15.48 8.60 -25.94
CA ILE A 94 14.69 8.75 -24.71
C ILE A 94 13.22 8.94 -25.10
N PRO A 95 12.32 7.98 -24.79
CA PRO A 95 10.91 8.09 -25.14
C PRO A 95 10.24 9.24 -24.37
N LYS A 96 9.36 9.98 -25.06
CA LYS A 96 8.50 10.96 -24.41
C LYS A 96 7.48 10.23 -23.54
N LEU A 97 7.30 10.72 -22.32
CA LEU A 97 6.29 10.17 -21.43
C LEU A 97 4.89 10.64 -21.88
N PRO A 98 3.90 9.73 -21.90
CA PRO A 98 2.51 10.13 -22.08
C PRO A 98 2.03 10.98 -20.88
N PRO A 99 0.87 11.65 -20.98
CA PRO A 99 0.28 12.33 -19.84
C PRO A 99 0.16 11.40 -18.64
N PHE A 100 0.46 11.91 -17.45
CA PHE A 100 0.34 11.11 -16.23
C PHE A 100 -1.13 10.71 -16.02
N PRO A 101 -1.45 9.40 -15.94
CA PRO A 101 -2.82 8.97 -15.83
C PRO A 101 -3.42 9.40 -14.48
N GLN A 102 -4.54 10.09 -14.56
CA GLN A 102 -5.31 10.50 -13.38
C GLN A 102 -5.96 9.25 -12.75
N SER A 103 -5.79 9.09 -11.45
CA SER A 103 -6.48 8.03 -10.73
C SER A 103 -7.92 8.45 -10.44
N THR A 104 -8.89 7.71 -10.97
CA THR A 104 -10.31 7.83 -10.64
C THR A 104 -10.71 6.90 -9.49
N PHE A 105 -9.73 6.23 -8.90
CA PHE A 105 -9.99 5.26 -7.83
C PHE A 105 -10.50 5.96 -6.57
N ILE A 106 -11.69 5.57 -6.12
CA ILE A 106 -12.29 5.94 -4.84
C ILE A 106 -12.17 4.72 -3.91
N PRO A 107 -11.48 4.82 -2.76
CA PRO A 107 -11.39 3.72 -1.82
C PRO A 107 -12.74 3.42 -1.20
N TYR A 108 -12.95 2.16 -0.86
CA TYR A 108 -14.11 1.74 -0.08
C TYR A 108 -13.91 2.14 1.38
N ILE A 109 -14.88 2.81 1.99
CA ILE A 109 -14.87 3.15 3.41
C ILE A 109 -15.92 2.29 4.10
N TYR A 110 -15.46 1.40 4.99
CA TYR A 110 -16.35 0.53 5.73
C TYR A 110 -17.15 1.32 6.76
N SER A 111 -18.45 1.07 6.82
CA SER A 111 -19.30 1.53 7.92
C SER A 111 -18.99 0.77 9.22
N GLN A 112 -19.38 1.33 10.36
CA GLN A 112 -19.20 0.67 11.66
C GLN A 112 -19.87 -0.72 11.71
N LYS A 113 -21.08 -0.85 11.15
CA LYS A 113 -21.80 -2.13 11.06
C LYS A 113 -21.06 -3.17 10.23
N GLU A 114 -20.44 -2.75 9.12
CA GLU A 114 -19.64 -3.65 8.29
C GLU A 114 -18.35 -4.10 8.98
N ILE A 115 -17.71 -3.21 9.74
CA ILE A 115 -16.53 -3.57 10.55
C ILE A 115 -16.89 -4.60 11.62
N GLU A 116 -18.00 -4.42 12.32
CA GLU A 116 -18.48 -5.37 13.33
C GLU A 116 -18.83 -6.72 12.70
N ALA A 117 -19.52 -6.71 11.56
CA ALA A 117 -19.83 -7.92 10.80
C ALA A 117 -18.56 -8.63 10.29
N LEU A 118 -17.57 -7.86 9.85
CA LEU A 118 -16.27 -8.38 9.38
C LEU A 118 -15.49 -9.02 10.53
N PHE A 119 -15.47 -8.40 11.71
CA PHE A 119 -14.86 -8.98 12.90
C PHE A 119 -15.53 -10.30 13.28
N LYS A 120 -16.87 -10.31 13.40
CA LYS A 120 -17.63 -11.52 13.67
C LYS A 120 -17.37 -12.62 12.64
N ALA A 121 -17.38 -12.26 11.35
CA ALA A 121 -17.08 -13.19 10.28
C ALA A 121 -15.67 -13.79 10.40
N SER A 122 -14.67 -13.00 10.81
CA SER A 122 -13.31 -13.47 11.01
C SER A 122 -13.18 -14.44 12.22
N ASP A 123 -13.90 -14.17 13.30
CA ASP A 123 -13.90 -15.01 14.50
C ASP A 123 -14.57 -16.37 14.25
N GLU A 124 -15.52 -16.39 13.35
CA GLU A 124 -16.28 -17.58 12.98
C GLU A 124 -15.69 -18.37 11.80
N LEU A 125 -14.51 -18.01 11.32
CA LEU A 125 -13.82 -18.79 10.29
C LEU A 125 -13.53 -20.21 10.78
N ARG A 126 -13.73 -21.19 9.88
CA ARG A 126 -13.41 -22.61 10.14
C ARG A 126 -12.73 -23.21 8.93
N LEU A 127 -11.84 -24.14 9.17
CA LEU A 127 -11.27 -24.98 8.13
C LEU A 127 -12.20 -26.16 7.84
N SER A 128 -12.44 -26.43 6.58
CA SER A 128 -13.12 -27.67 6.15
C SER A 128 -12.21 -28.90 6.20
N CYS A 129 -10.90 -28.66 6.11
CA CYS A 129 -9.85 -29.68 6.25
C CYS A 129 -8.60 -29.02 6.83
N VAL A 130 -7.70 -29.84 7.40
CA VAL A 130 -6.44 -29.34 7.96
C VAL A 130 -5.50 -28.91 6.83
N GLN A 131 -5.23 -27.63 6.75
CA GLN A 131 -4.28 -27.02 5.81
C GLN A 131 -3.22 -26.28 6.61
N MET A 132 -2.04 -26.86 6.73
CA MET A 132 -0.96 -26.31 7.55
C MET A 132 -0.40 -24.99 7.03
N ASP A 133 -0.52 -24.71 5.73
CA ASP A 133 -0.15 -23.45 5.12
C ASP A 133 -1.25 -22.36 5.21
N SER A 134 -2.30 -22.59 6.00
CA SER A 134 -3.42 -21.66 6.18
C SER A 134 -3.05 -20.48 7.09
N CYS A 135 -3.51 -19.29 6.69
CA CYS A 135 -3.43 -18.07 7.49
C CYS A 135 -4.68 -17.82 8.36
N ILE A 136 -5.63 -18.77 8.40
CA ILE A 136 -6.93 -18.59 9.07
C ILE A 136 -6.79 -18.17 10.53
N PHE A 137 -5.82 -18.75 11.20
CA PHE A 137 -5.55 -18.56 12.62
C PHE A 137 -5.23 -17.10 12.98
N CYS A 138 -4.53 -16.37 12.10
CA CYS A 138 -4.15 -15.00 12.35
C CYS A 138 -5.21 -13.97 11.92
N MET A 139 -6.25 -14.38 11.15
CA MET A 139 -7.21 -13.45 10.55
C MET A 139 -7.93 -12.54 11.55
N PRO A 140 -8.43 -13.03 12.69
CA PRO A 140 -9.14 -12.17 13.67
C PRO A 140 -8.24 -11.05 14.22
N ALA A 141 -7.01 -11.39 14.61
CA ALA A 141 -6.06 -10.42 15.14
C ALA A 141 -5.54 -9.49 14.05
N LEU A 142 -5.24 -10.01 12.85
CA LEU A 142 -4.73 -9.22 11.73
C LEU A 142 -5.73 -8.16 11.25
N ILE A 143 -7.01 -8.54 11.06
CA ILE A 143 -8.05 -7.60 10.59
C ILE A 143 -8.24 -6.48 11.60
N ARG A 144 -8.32 -6.79 12.91
CA ARG A 144 -8.43 -5.79 13.97
C ARG A 144 -7.21 -4.89 14.04
N LEU A 145 -6.01 -5.46 13.94
CA LEU A 145 -4.78 -4.68 13.95
C LEU A 145 -4.73 -3.70 12.76
N LEU A 146 -5.09 -4.13 11.55
CA LEU A 146 -5.14 -3.27 10.37
C LEU A 146 -6.16 -2.14 10.51
N TYR A 147 -7.35 -2.45 11.05
CA TYR A 147 -8.39 -1.46 11.28
C TYR A 147 -8.02 -0.47 12.38
N CYS A 148 -7.53 -0.94 13.52
CA CYS A 148 -7.24 -0.08 14.67
C CYS A 148 -5.97 0.77 14.50
N THR A 149 -5.04 0.37 13.62
CA THR A 149 -3.74 1.06 13.46
C THR A 149 -3.53 1.68 12.09
N GLY A 150 -4.33 1.33 11.11
CA GLY A 150 -4.16 1.81 9.74
C GLY A 150 -2.81 1.47 9.09
N ILE A 151 -1.99 0.58 9.64
CA ILE A 151 -0.71 0.18 9.02
C ILE A 151 -0.93 -0.56 7.72
N ARG A 152 0.09 -0.58 6.84
CA ARG A 152 -0.02 -1.32 5.58
C ARG A 152 0.01 -2.82 5.84
N ILE A 153 -0.78 -3.59 5.06
CA ILE A 153 -0.77 -5.06 5.17
C ILE A 153 0.65 -5.64 5.04
N GLY A 154 1.47 -5.10 4.15
CA GLY A 154 2.87 -5.54 4.00
C GLY A 154 3.72 -5.28 5.24
N GLU A 155 3.48 -4.18 5.96
CA GLU A 155 4.13 -3.84 7.24
C GLU A 155 3.68 -4.81 8.34
N ALA A 156 2.37 -5.08 8.45
CA ALA A 156 1.83 -6.05 9.40
C ALA A 156 2.41 -7.46 9.18
N LEU A 157 2.46 -7.93 7.94
CA LEU A 157 2.99 -9.26 7.60
C LEU A 157 4.53 -9.37 7.70
N ALA A 158 5.24 -8.25 7.69
CA ALA A 158 6.69 -8.21 7.90
C ALA A 158 7.09 -8.07 9.37
N MET A 159 6.13 -7.74 10.25
CA MET A 159 6.33 -7.50 11.68
C MET A 159 6.85 -8.77 12.37
N LYS A 160 7.86 -8.60 13.21
CA LYS A 160 8.43 -9.67 14.03
C LYS A 160 7.87 -9.62 15.45
N MET A 161 8.07 -10.70 16.21
CA MET A 161 7.67 -10.74 17.64
C MET A 161 8.34 -9.62 18.46
N GLU A 162 9.60 -9.31 18.18
CA GLU A 162 10.37 -8.25 18.83
C GLU A 162 9.87 -6.83 18.51
N ASP A 163 9.03 -6.68 17.49
CA ASP A 163 8.44 -5.40 17.09
C ASP A 163 7.11 -5.11 17.79
N VAL A 164 6.58 -6.08 18.54
CA VAL A 164 5.28 -5.99 19.22
C VAL A 164 5.51 -5.97 20.72
N ASN A 165 5.40 -4.79 21.34
CA ASN A 165 5.49 -4.62 22.77
C ASN A 165 4.08 -4.42 23.34
N LEU A 166 3.50 -5.52 23.86
CA LEU A 166 2.14 -5.52 24.40
C LEU A 166 2.07 -5.00 25.86
N ASP A 167 3.22 -4.86 26.53
CA ASP A 167 3.29 -4.36 27.89
C ASP A 167 3.41 -2.82 27.90
N GLU A 168 4.18 -2.27 26.96
CA GLU A 168 4.30 -0.82 26.75
C GLU A 168 3.35 -0.27 25.69
N SER A 169 2.42 -1.11 25.17
CA SER A 169 1.31 -0.70 24.32
C SER A 169 1.73 -0.07 22.99
N TYR A 170 2.75 -0.60 22.32
CA TYR A 170 3.15 -0.13 20.99
C TYR A 170 3.59 -1.22 20.03
N LEU A 171 3.53 -0.89 18.73
CA LEU A 171 4.12 -1.64 17.62
C LEU A 171 5.24 -0.83 16.98
N ARG A 172 6.35 -1.47 16.64
CA ARG A 172 7.42 -0.87 15.84
C ARG A 172 7.28 -1.30 14.38
N VAL A 173 7.08 -0.35 13.50
CA VAL A 173 7.07 -0.60 12.05
C VAL A 173 8.47 -0.31 11.52
N ARG A 174 9.20 -1.38 11.20
CA ARG A 174 10.53 -1.30 10.59
C ARG A 174 10.41 -1.34 9.06
N ASP A 175 11.44 -0.85 8.39
CA ASP A 175 11.66 -1.00 6.94
C ASP A 175 10.40 -0.72 6.11
N SER A 176 9.71 0.39 6.42
CA SER A 176 8.57 0.84 5.63
C SER A 176 8.99 1.03 4.16
N LYS A 177 8.03 1.16 3.25
CA LYS A 177 8.30 1.44 1.81
C LYS A 177 9.27 2.60 1.60
N ASN A 178 9.45 3.46 2.60
CA ASN A 178 10.24 4.69 2.58
C ASN A 178 11.52 4.61 3.45
N GLY A 179 11.86 3.45 3.99
CA GLY A 179 13.01 3.25 4.87
C GLY A 179 12.90 3.89 6.26
N LYS A 180 11.77 4.53 6.61
CA LYS A 180 11.58 5.18 7.92
C LYS A 180 10.92 4.20 8.89
N GLU A 181 11.48 4.10 10.08
CA GLU A 181 10.84 3.41 11.20
C GLU A 181 9.87 4.35 11.92
N ARG A 182 8.81 3.77 12.51
CA ARG A 182 7.88 4.50 13.35
C ARG A 182 7.26 3.61 14.42
N ILE A 183 6.89 4.22 15.52
CA ILE A 183 6.18 3.58 16.64
C ILE A 183 4.70 3.90 16.49
N ILE A 184 3.87 2.89 16.66
CA ILE A 184 2.41 2.96 16.57
C ILE A 184 1.86 2.58 17.94
N PRO A 185 1.24 3.49 18.68
CA PRO A 185 0.53 3.16 19.91
C PRO A 185 -0.69 2.28 19.59
N ILE A 186 -1.01 1.39 20.52
CA ILE A 186 -2.16 0.47 20.39
C ILE A 186 -3.05 0.57 21.63
N SER A 187 -4.37 0.41 21.41
CA SER A 187 -5.38 0.46 22.47
C SER A 187 -5.41 -0.84 23.28
N ASP A 188 -5.92 -0.75 24.52
CA ASP A 188 -6.07 -1.91 25.41
C ASP A 188 -6.92 -3.03 24.80
N SER A 189 -7.95 -2.68 24.02
CA SER A 189 -8.78 -3.66 23.30
C SER A 189 -7.96 -4.43 22.26
N LEU A 190 -7.08 -3.76 21.51
CA LEU A 190 -6.21 -4.41 20.53
C LEU A 190 -5.11 -5.22 21.24
N ILE A 191 -4.57 -4.73 22.37
CA ILE A 191 -3.62 -5.49 23.18
C ILE A 191 -4.21 -6.81 23.63
N SER A 192 -5.46 -6.81 24.11
CA SER A 192 -6.15 -8.01 24.57
C SER A 192 -6.28 -9.04 23.43
N VAL A 193 -6.66 -8.61 22.24
CA VAL A 193 -6.71 -9.48 21.04
C VAL A 193 -5.34 -10.02 20.65
N CYS A 194 -4.32 -9.19 20.69
CA CYS A 194 -2.95 -9.60 20.37
C CYS A 194 -2.40 -10.59 21.41
N LYS A 195 -2.66 -10.37 22.71
CA LYS A 195 -2.28 -11.31 23.79
C LYS A 195 -2.96 -12.67 23.62
N GLU A 196 -4.23 -12.69 23.28
CA GLU A 196 -4.96 -13.92 22.97
C GLU A 196 -4.37 -14.64 21.75
N TYR A 197 -4.12 -13.93 20.67
CA TYR A 197 -3.45 -14.47 19.49
C TYR A 197 -2.09 -15.08 19.84
N VAL A 198 -1.25 -14.38 20.61
CA VAL A 198 0.08 -14.85 21.02
C VAL A 198 -0.03 -16.08 21.90
N LYS A 199 -1.01 -16.15 22.81
CA LYS A 199 -1.27 -17.34 23.64
C LYS A 199 -1.50 -18.59 22.77
N TYR A 200 -2.41 -18.52 21.80
CA TYR A 200 -2.66 -19.65 20.90
C TYR A 200 -1.50 -19.94 19.94
N ARG A 201 -0.85 -18.88 19.42
CA ARG A 201 0.34 -19.01 18.58
C ARG A 201 1.45 -19.80 19.29
N ASN A 202 1.65 -19.59 20.57
CA ASN A 202 2.68 -20.27 21.36
C ASN A 202 2.34 -21.73 21.67
N GLN A 203 1.08 -22.14 21.53
CA GLN A 203 0.62 -23.53 21.68
C GLN A 203 0.81 -24.36 20.39
N LEU A 204 1.09 -23.71 19.25
CA LEU A 204 1.33 -24.44 18.01
C LEU A 204 2.62 -25.28 18.11
N PRO A 205 2.61 -26.57 17.68
CA PRO A 205 3.74 -27.46 17.77
C PRO A 205 4.78 -27.19 16.67
N LEU A 206 5.35 -25.99 16.65
CA LEU A 206 6.19 -25.51 15.54
C LEU A 206 7.63 -26.01 15.58
N GLY A 207 8.15 -26.36 16.76
CA GLY A 207 9.53 -26.82 16.93
C GLY A 207 10.55 -25.88 16.24
N LYS A 208 11.40 -26.45 15.38
CA LYS A 208 12.42 -25.70 14.61
C LYS A 208 11.85 -24.81 13.49
N ARG A 209 10.55 -24.95 13.13
CA ARG A 209 9.90 -24.15 12.09
C ARG A 209 9.38 -22.81 12.60
N LYS A 210 9.56 -22.50 13.87
CA LYS A 210 9.10 -21.24 14.48
C LYS A 210 9.82 -20.05 13.83
N SER A 211 9.10 -19.35 12.95
CA SER A 211 9.61 -18.11 12.39
C SER A 211 9.53 -16.96 13.40
N GLY A 212 10.41 -15.98 13.28
CA GLY A 212 10.39 -14.78 14.13
C GLY A 212 9.24 -13.80 13.83
N TYR A 213 8.41 -14.08 12.82
CA TYR A 213 7.28 -13.20 12.44
C TYR A 213 6.16 -13.23 13.48
N PHE A 214 5.49 -12.08 13.66
CA PHE A 214 4.33 -11.99 14.55
C PHE A 214 3.16 -12.79 13.99
N PHE A 215 2.74 -12.50 12.75
CA PHE A 215 1.69 -13.27 12.06
C PHE A 215 2.28 -14.44 11.27
N ILE A 216 1.84 -15.64 11.61
CA ILE A 216 2.33 -16.89 11.02
C ILE A 216 1.17 -17.74 10.53
N LYS A 217 1.46 -18.65 9.62
CA LYS A 217 0.58 -19.76 9.25
C LYS A 217 0.60 -20.85 10.31
N LEU A 218 -0.27 -21.85 10.18
CA LEU A 218 -0.30 -22.99 11.10
C LEU A 218 1.02 -23.80 11.08
N ASP A 219 1.74 -23.80 9.97
CA ASP A 219 3.06 -24.45 9.84
C ASP A 219 4.22 -23.62 10.42
N GLY A 220 3.95 -22.44 10.94
CA GLY A 220 4.94 -21.51 11.50
C GLY A 220 5.63 -20.62 10.47
N SER A 221 5.35 -20.77 9.19
CA SER A 221 5.92 -19.93 8.14
C SER A 221 5.25 -18.55 8.08
N LYS A 222 5.90 -17.60 7.41
CA LYS A 222 5.38 -16.25 7.20
C LYS A 222 4.05 -16.28 6.42
N CYS A 223 3.07 -15.50 6.85
CA CYS A 223 1.86 -15.28 6.08
C CYS A 223 2.15 -14.58 4.75
N GLY A 224 1.41 -14.96 3.71
CA GLY A 224 1.59 -14.47 2.34
C GLY A 224 0.27 -14.17 1.65
N THR A 225 0.21 -14.47 0.36
CA THR A 225 -0.93 -14.16 -0.52
C THR A 225 -2.25 -14.83 -0.15
N THR A 226 -2.23 -15.93 0.60
CA THR A 226 -3.43 -16.65 1.08
C THR A 226 -4.33 -15.78 1.97
N ILE A 227 -3.80 -14.69 2.55
CA ILE A 227 -4.57 -13.72 3.34
C ILE A 227 -5.72 -13.11 2.53
N TRP A 228 -5.51 -12.80 1.24
CA TRP A 228 -6.56 -12.22 0.39
C TRP A 228 -7.73 -13.19 0.17
N PHE A 229 -7.43 -14.48 0.07
CA PHE A 229 -8.46 -15.51 -0.03
C PHE A 229 -9.32 -15.55 1.25
N TRP A 230 -8.69 -15.58 2.42
CA TRP A 230 -9.41 -15.60 3.69
C TRP A 230 -10.17 -14.30 3.95
N PHE A 231 -9.59 -13.16 3.57
CA PHE A 231 -10.29 -11.88 3.67
C PHE A 231 -11.56 -11.84 2.82
N ARG A 232 -11.52 -12.36 1.59
CA ARG A 232 -12.73 -12.51 0.76
C ARG A 232 -13.77 -13.41 1.39
N LYS A 233 -13.37 -14.50 2.03
CA LYS A 233 -14.29 -15.34 2.79
C LYS A 233 -14.94 -14.58 3.93
N CYS A 234 -14.20 -13.73 4.65
CA CYS A 234 -14.76 -12.85 5.68
C CYS A 234 -15.78 -11.86 5.09
N LEU A 235 -15.45 -11.19 3.96
CA LEU A 235 -16.38 -10.28 3.30
C LEU A 235 -17.68 -10.97 2.89
N ASN A 236 -17.59 -12.15 2.29
CA ASN A 236 -18.77 -12.92 1.89
C ASN A 236 -19.61 -13.30 3.11
N LYS A 237 -18.99 -13.79 4.19
CA LYS A 237 -19.69 -14.18 5.43
C LYS A 237 -20.30 -12.97 6.13
N ALA A 238 -19.68 -11.79 6.03
CA ALA A 238 -20.18 -10.52 6.55
C ALA A 238 -21.27 -9.88 5.64
N ALA A 239 -21.67 -10.55 4.55
CA ALA A 239 -22.59 -10.03 3.55
C ALA A 239 -22.13 -8.69 2.92
N ILE A 240 -20.81 -8.45 2.85
CA ILE A 240 -20.23 -7.28 2.21
C ILE A 240 -19.91 -7.65 0.77
N PRO A 241 -20.58 -7.05 -0.25
CA PRO A 241 -20.44 -7.45 -1.64
C PRO A 241 -19.07 -7.09 -2.20
N TYR A 242 -18.40 -8.06 -2.83
CA TYR A 242 -17.18 -7.83 -3.60
C TYR A 242 -17.52 -7.66 -5.09
N VAL A 243 -17.52 -6.41 -5.57
CA VAL A 243 -17.96 -6.05 -6.92
C VAL A 243 -16.83 -6.02 -7.97
N GLY A 244 -15.68 -6.61 -7.68
CA GLY A 244 -14.62 -6.77 -8.66
C GLY A 244 -13.25 -6.23 -8.22
N ARG A 245 -12.25 -6.44 -9.10
CA ARG A 245 -10.83 -6.22 -8.78
C ARG A 245 -10.49 -4.76 -8.39
N TRP A 246 -11.22 -3.79 -8.95
CA TRP A 246 -10.93 -2.36 -8.81
C TRP A 246 -12.05 -1.57 -8.10
N GLN A 247 -13.18 -2.19 -7.83
CA GLN A 247 -14.38 -1.54 -7.33
C GLN A 247 -14.87 -2.10 -5.98
N GLY A 248 -14.34 -3.23 -5.56
CA GLY A 248 -14.79 -3.90 -4.35
C GLY A 248 -13.97 -3.59 -3.12
N PRO A 249 -14.53 -3.85 -1.92
CA PRO A 249 -13.81 -3.69 -0.68
C PRO A 249 -12.57 -4.58 -0.63
N ARG A 250 -11.45 -4.01 -0.22
CA ARG A 250 -10.13 -4.66 -0.14
C ARG A 250 -9.58 -4.57 1.26
N ILE A 251 -8.66 -5.43 1.60
CA ILE A 251 -7.97 -5.40 2.89
C ILE A 251 -7.25 -4.05 3.15
N HIS A 252 -6.79 -3.37 2.10
CA HIS A 252 -6.15 -2.06 2.20
C HIS A 252 -7.15 -0.95 2.54
N ASP A 253 -8.43 -1.16 2.24
CA ASP A 253 -9.49 -0.19 2.53
C ASP A 253 -9.79 -0.08 4.04
N LEU A 254 -9.35 -1.05 4.86
CA LEU A 254 -9.31 -0.91 6.32
C LEU A 254 -8.44 0.27 6.76
N ARG A 255 -7.31 0.49 6.08
CA ARG A 255 -6.45 1.65 6.34
C ARG A 255 -7.10 2.96 5.88
N HIS A 256 -7.81 2.94 4.76
CA HIS A 256 -8.56 4.10 4.29
C HIS A 256 -9.67 4.46 5.28
N THR A 257 -10.39 3.45 5.78
CA THR A 257 -11.41 3.62 6.83
C THR A 257 -10.79 4.20 8.10
N PHE A 258 -9.69 3.63 8.59
CA PHE A 258 -8.96 4.17 9.75
C PHE A 258 -8.62 5.65 9.57
N ALA A 259 -8.08 6.03 8.41
CA ALA A 259 -7.67 7.40 8.15
C ALA A 259 -8.86 8.39 8.16
N VAL A 260 -9.97 8.02 7.51
CA VAL A 260 -11.20 8.83 7.47
C VAL A 260 -11.81 8.95 8.86
N THR A 261 -11.94 7.84 9.58
CA THR A 261 -12.51 7.84 10.95
C THR A 261 -11.63 8.64 11.91
N SER A 262 -10.29 8.53 11.78
CA SER A 262 -9.37 9.32 12.63
C SER A 262 -9.51 10.82 12.38
N LEU A 263 -9.63 11.26 11.13
CA LEU A 263 -9.86 12.67 10.81
C LEU A 263 -11.22 13.16 11.31
N ALA A 264 -12.27 12.33 11.18
CA ALA A 264 -13.60 12.67 11.70
C ALA A 264 -13.56 12.85 13.23
N ASN A 265 -12.95 11.90 13.96
CA ASN A 265 -12.82 11.97 15.43
C ASN A 265 -11.99 13.19 15.89
N MET A 266 -10.94 13.55 15.14
CA MET A 266 -10.14 14.75 15.44
C MET A 266 -10.97 16.01 15.23
N ALA A 267 -11.75 16.09 14.16
CA ALA A 267 -12.64 17.22 13.88
C ALA A 267 -13.77 17.31 14.93
N GLU A 268 -14.40 16.21 15.31
CA GLU A 268 -15.41 16.17 16.39
C GLU A 268 -14.84 16.59 17.74
N SER A 269 -13.53 16.39 17.95
CA SER A 269 -12.80 16.85 19.13
C SER A 269 -12.37 18.33 19.04
N GLY A 270 -12.78 19.05 17.98
CA GLY A 270 -12.47 20.45 17.78
C GLY A 270 -11.07 20.75 17.24
N ILE A 271 -10.36 19.72 16.75
CA ILE A 271 -9.04 19.89 16.11
C ILE A 271 -9.27 20.22 14.63
N ASP A 272 -8.65 21.32 14.17
CA ASP A 272 -8.68 21.69 12.77
C ASP A 272 -8.19 20.58 11.84
N LEU A 273 -8.93 20.30 10.76
CA LEU A 273 -8.62 19.23 9.81
C LEU A 273 -7.24 19.41 9.13
N TYR A 274 -6.87 20.65 8.81
CA TYR A 274 -5.58 20.93 8.19
C TYR A 274 -4.42 20.75 9.18
N ALA A 275 -4.63 21.08 10.47
CA ALA A 275 -3.68 20.78 11.55
C ALA A 275 -3.56 19.27 11.80
N SER A 276 -4.64 18.51 11.59
CA SER A 276 -4.66 17.04 11.75
C SER A 276 -3.90 16.29 10.65
N LEU A 277 -3.81 16.87 9.43
CA LEU A 277 -3.18 16.22 8.28
C LEU A 277 -1.71 15.85 8.48
N PRO A 278 -0.82 16.74 8.96
CA PRO A 278 0.57 16.38 9.23
C PRO A 278 0.71 15.26 10.26
N ILE A 279 -0.14 15.27 11.29
CA ILE A 279 -0.16 14.27 12.35
C ILE A 279 -0.52 12.90 11.74
N LEU A 280 -1.64 12.82 11.03
CA LEU A 280 -2.08 11.60 10.38
C LEU A 280 -1.10 11.14 9.30
N SER A 281 -0.53 12.06 8.51
CA SER A 281 0.47 11.77 7.49
C SER A 281 1.71 11.08 8.07
N ASN A 282 2.23 11.63 9.18
CA ASN A 282 3.38 11.07 9.88
C ASN A 282 3.05 9.69 10.49
N TYR A 283 1.91 9.58 11.17
CA TYR A 283 1.43 8.32 11.75
C TYR A 283 1.31 7.22 10.69
N LEU A 284 0.68 7.51 9.57
CA LEU A 284 0.52 6.58 8.46
C LEU A 284 1.84 6.31 7.71
N GLY A 285 2.86 7.12 7.88
CA GLY A 285 4.13 7.02 7.16
C GLY A 285 3.98 7.35 5.67
N HIS A 286 3.31 8.46 5.35
CA HIS A 286 3.26 9.01 4.00
C HIS A 286 4.49 9.85 3.70
N GLN A 287 4.93 9.87 2.44
CA GLN A 287 6.07 10.69 2.01
C GLN A 287 5.68 12.15 1.74
N SER A 288 4.41 12.40 1.49
CA SER A 288 3.88 13.73 1.21
C SER A 288 2.49 13.93 1.79
N LEU A 289 2.17 15.16 2.16
CA LEU A 289 0.83 15.53 2.62
C LEU A 289 -0.23 15.30 1.54
N LYS A 290 0.13 15.43 0.25
CA LYS A 290 -0.77 15.15 -0.87
C LYS A 290 -1.37 13.74 -0.83
N ALA A 291 -0.62 12.75 -0.31
CA ALA A 291 -1.14 11.39 -0.13
C ALA A 291 -2.19 11.31 1.00
N THR A 292 -2.18 12.26 1.93
CA THR A 292 -3.12 12.33 3.06
C THR A 292 -4.29 13.27 2.75
N ASP A 293 -4.07 14.31 1.97
CA ASP A 293 -5.09 15.30 1.55
C ASP A 293 -6.33 14.64 0.91
N HIS A 294 -6.12 13.53 0.20
CA HIS A 294 -7.21 12.74 -0.34
C HIS A 294 -8.23 12.29 0.73
N TYR A 295 -7.78 12.04 1.97
CA TYR A 295 -8.66 11.65 3.07
C TYR A 295 -9.54 12.78 3.57
N VAL A 296 -9.11 14.04 3.47
CA VAL A 296 -9.95 15.21 3.81
C VAL A 296 -11.20 15.21 2.95
N ARG A 297 -11.03 15.04 1.63
CA ARG A 297 -12.16 14.97 0.69
C ARG A 297 -13.09 13.80 0.98
N LEU A 298 -12.54 12.65 1.35
CA LEU A 298 -13.34 11.48 1.71
C LEU A 298 -14.09 11.71 3.03
N THR A 299 -13.44 12.29 4.04
CA THR A 299 -14.08 12.65 5.30
C THR A 299 -15.20 13.66 5.05
N ALA A 300 -14.97 14.67 4.21
CA ALA A 300 -15.96 15.62 3.78
C ALA A 300 -17.21 14.97 3.18
N ASN A 301 -17.01 14.01 2.30
CA ASN A 301 -18.10 13.29 1.65
C ASN A 301 -18.88 12.36 2.60
N MET A 302 -18.18 11.76 3.56
CA MET A 302 -18.76 10.82 4.53
C MET A 302 -19.44 11.54 5.71
N TYR A 303 -18.97 12.72 6.08
CA TYR A 303 -19.43 13.51 7.22
C TYR A 303 -19.73 14.96 6.78
N PRO A 304 -20.78 15.18 5.95
CA PRO A 304 -21.06 16.51 5.39
C PRO A 304 -21.37 17.58 6.47
N GLN A 305 -21.84 17.17 7.64
CA GLN A 305 -22.11 18.08 8.73
C GLN A 305 -20.82 18.70 9.30
N LEU A 306 -19.74 17.91 9.42
CA LEU A 306 -18.45 18.42 9.87
C LEU A 306 -17.91 19.55 8.99
N ILE A 307 -18.20 19.51 7.68
CA ILE A 307 -17.79 20.59 6.77
C ILE A 307 -18.62 21.84 6.96
N LYS A 308 -19.93 21.70 7.16
CA LYS A 308 -20.79 22.87 7.43
C LYS A 308 -20.36 23.59 8.70
N ASP A 309 -19.97 22.83 9.73
CA ASP A 309 -19.48 23.39 10.99
C ASP A 309 -18.13 24.09 10.81
N LEU A 310 -17.23 23.54 9.98
CA LEU A 310 -15.96 24.16 9.60
C LEU A 310 -16.15 25.40 8.71
N ASP A 311 -17.05 25.34 7.74
CA ASP A 311 -17.39 26.50 6.88
C ASP A 311 -17.94 27.66 7.71
N MET A 312 -18.76 27.39 8.72
CA MET A 312 -19.26 28.44 9.63
C MET A 312 -18.14 29.12 10.42
N ILE A 313 -17.11 28.36 10.83
CA ILE A 313 -15.95 28.92 11.53
C ILE A 313 -15.06 29.73 10.56
N CYS A 314 -14.94 29.30 9.30
CA CYS A 314 -14.12 29.97 8.29
C CYS A 314 -14.79 31.20 7.66
N LEU A 315 -16.12 31.31 7.67
CA LEU A 315 -16.84 32.44 7.09
C LEU A 315 -16.62 33.78 7.82
N ASP A 316 -16.22 33.73 9.09
CA ASP A 316 -15.97 34.95 9.90
C ASP A 316 -14.50 35.42 9.90
N VAL A 317 -13.59 34.68 9.22
CA VAL A 317 -12.13 34.98 9.24
C VAL A 317 -11.76 36.11 8.26
N PHE A 318 -12.52 36.32 7.20
CA PHE A 318 -12.26 37.39 6.23
C PHE A 318 -13.06 38.63 6.54
N PRO A 319 -12.44 39.83 6.61
CA PRO A 319 -13.14 41.07 6.81
C PRO A 319 -14.16 41.26 5.68
N LYS A 320 -15.42 41.47 6.04
CA LYS A 320 -16.46 41.84 5.10
C LYS A 320 -16.10 43.21 4.53
N PHE A 321 -15.71 43.28 3.26
CA PHE A 321 -15.56 44.53 2.57
C PHE A 321 -16.95 45.23 2.49
N ARG A 322 -17.10 46.35 3.13
CA ARG A 322 -18.24 47.22 2.90
C ARG A 322 -18.12 47.75 1.47
N ASN A 323 -19.09 47.43 0.64
CA ASN A 323 -19.23 48.17 -0.64
C ASN A 323 -19.34 49.62 -0.32
N TYR A 324 -18.33 50.40 -0.64
CA TYR A 324 -18.48 51.85 -0.75
C TYR A 324 -19.28 52.05 -2.03
N GLU A 325 -20.58 52.33 -1.91
CA GLU A 325 -21.32 52.97 -2.96
C GLU A 325 -20.66 54.33 -3.17
N ALA A 326 -20.12 54.55 -4.36
CA ALA A 326 -19.60 55.85 -4.77
C ALA A 326 -20.79 56.78 -4.98
N ASP A 327 -20.88 57.83 -4.15
CA ASP A 327 -21.71 59.02 -4.44
C ASP A 327 -21.14 59.80 -5.64
#